data_1f275dbd8bb53ba340ffa5d365e2cb71
#
_entry.id   1f275dbd8bb53ba340ffa5d365e2cb71
#
_cell.length_a   1.000
_cell.length_b   1.000
_cell.length_c   1.000
_cell.angle_alpha   90.00
_cell.angle_beta   90.00
_cell.angle_gamma   90.00
#
_symmetry.space_group_name_H-M   'P 1'
#
loop_
_entity.id
_entity.type
_entity.pdbx_description
1 polymer ?
#
loop_
_entity_poly.entity_id
_entity_poly.type
_entity_poly.pdbx_seq_one_letter_code
_entity_poly.pdbx_strand_id
1 'polypeptide(L)'
;MESSSGAVGTVTAIELAAALTVDLERIMGLYRSLTEPGGLSLTAVATLTAIERFGPQRLTALAAHEGVTQPAMTQLISRLEDAGQVRRESDPDDGRVVLVTITDDGRAMLAHRRESRASRLAVILAQLSPDHLAALDAARPALDALASVPRDDDPTRTPSH
;
A
#
# COMPACT_ATOMS: atom_id res chain seq x y z
N MET A 1 11.44 -13.46 -50.62
CA MET A 1 10.35 -13.26 -49.61
C MET A 1 11.03 -13.26 -48.25
N GLU A 2 11.51 -12.09 -47.86
CA GLU A 2 12.16 -11.90 -46.54
C GLU A 2 11.13 -11.51 -45.51
N SER A 3 10.93 -12.40 -44.56
CA SER A 3 10.08 -12.16 -43.40
C SER A 3 10.81 -11.18 -42.49
N SER A 4 10.40 -9.93 -42.53
CA SER A 4 10.78 -8.90 -41.55
C SER A 4 10.19 -9.26 -40.19
N SER A 5 10.97 -9.98 -39.39
CA SER A 5 10.68 -10.16 -37.97
C SER A 5 10.95 -8.83 -37.27
N GLY A 6 9.89 -8.06 -37.00
CA GLY A 6 9.99 -6.84 -36.21
C GLY A 6 10.53 -7.16 -34.83
N ALA A 7 11.79 -6.81 -34.58
CA ALA A 7 12.38 -6.79 -33.26
C ALA A 7 11.61 -5.74 -32.42
N VAL A 8 10.69 -6.18 -31.58
CA VAL A 8 10.21 -5.40 -30.44
C VAL A 8 11.45 -5.21 -29.57
N GLY A 9 12.02 -3.99 -29.60
CA GLY A 9 13.19 -3.66 -28.80
C GLY A 9 12.87 -3.95 -27.32
N THR A 10 13.66 -4.84 -26.72
CA THR A 10 13.56 -5.16 -25.30
C THR A 10 13.92 -3.91 -24.51
N VAL A 11 12.92 -3.23 -23.96
CA VAL A 11 13.13 -2.08 -23.07
C VAL A 11 13.97 -2.56 -21.89
N THR A 12 15.08 -1.89 -21.62
CA THR A 12 15.91 -2.25 -20.47
C THR A 12 15.19 -1.91 -19.16
N ALA A 13 15.51 -2.61 -18.07
CA ALA A 13 14.94 -2.33 -16.76
C ALA A 13 15.21 -0.87 -16.32
N ILE A 14 16.34 -0.30 -16.72
CA ILE A 14 16.70 1.10 -16.38
C ILE A 14 15.81 2.09 -17.13
N GLU A 15 15.60 1.91 -18.43
CA GLU A 15 14.73 2.79 -19.23
C GLU A 15 13.29 2.72 -18.76
N LEU A 16 12.79 1.51 -18.47
CA LEU A 16 11.47 1.30 -17.92
C LEU A 16 11.33 1.93 -16.53
N ALA A 17 12.32 1.81 -15.66
CA ALA A 17 12.31 2.41 -14.33
C ALA A 17 12.21 3.95 -14.40
N ALA A 18 12.97 4.59 -15.30
CA ALA A 18 12.91 6.03 -15.50
C ALA A 18 11.53 6.49 -15.95
N ALA A 19 10.90 5.81 -16.90
CA ALA A 19 9.55 6.12 -17.38
C ALA A 19 8.50 5.89 -16.29
N LEU A 20 8.53 4.72 -15.62
CA LEU A 20 7.60 4.39 -14.56
C LEU A 20 7.69 5.33 -13.35
N THR A 21 8.87 5.87 -13.03
CA THR A 21 9.01 6.82 -11.92
C THR A 21 8.10 8.03 -12.12
N VAL A 22 8.13 8.64 -13.30
CA VAL A 22 7.29 9.80 -13.64
C VAL A 22 5.80 9.43 -13.62
N ASP A 23 5.45 8.27 -14.21
CA ASP A 23 4.06 7.83 -14.25
C ASP A 23 3.51 7.52 -12.84
N LEU A 24 4.30 6.87 -11.99
CA LEU A 24 3.95 6.59 -10.61
C LEU A 24 3.74 7.87 -9.79
N GLU A 25 4.59 8.90 -9.96
CA GLU A 25 4.42 10.20 -9.29
C GLU A 25 3.07 10.84 -9.67
N ARG A 26 2.72 10.82 -10.96
CA ARG A 26 1.44 11.35 -11.46
C ARG A 26 0.26 10.55 -10.95
N ILE A 27 0.35 9.21 -10.98
CA ILE A 27 -0.70 8.31 -10.46
C ILE A 27 -0.86 8.48 -8.95
N MET A 28 0.23 8.66 -8.20
CA MET A 28 0.17 8.94 -6.76
C MET A 28 -0.51 10.29 -6.48
N GLY A 29 -0.26 11.31 -7.30
CA GLY A 29 -0.96 12.60 -7.24
C GLY A 29 -2.48 12.43 -7.44
N LEU A 30 -2.87 11.70 -8.49
CA LEU A 30 -4.26 11.34 -8.73
C LEU A 30 -4.85 10.55 -7.56
N TYR A 31 -4.18 9.51 -7.09
CA TYR A 31 -4.66 8.69 -5.97
C TYR A 31 -4.89 9.49 -4.69
N ARG A 32 -4.02 10.47 -4.41
CA ARG A 32 -4.22 11.40 -3.27
C ARG A 32 -5.47 12.26 -3.45
N SER A 33 -5.77 12.73 -4.67
CA SER A 33 -6.97 13.54 -4.94
C SER A 33 -8.28 12.76 -4.78
N LEU A 34 -8.23 11.42 -4.85
CA LEU A 34 -9.39 10.56 -4.59
C LEU A 34 -9.69 10.41 -3.08
N THR A 35 -8.85 10.94 -2.21
CA THR A 35 -9.04 10.86 -0.75
C THR A 35 -9.96 11.96 -0.28
N GLU A 36 -10.88 11.65 0.64
CA GLU A 36 -11.77 12.64 1.25
C GLU A 36 -11.01 13.58 2.18
N PRO A 37 -11.29 14.90 2.12
CA PRO A 37 -10.77 15.84 3.11
C PRO A 37 -11.19 15.45 4.53
N GLY A 38 -10.29 15.60 5.50
CA GLY A 38 -10.57 15.30 6.92
C GLY A 38 -10.52 13.83 7.33
N GLY A 39 -10.20 12.92 6.40
CA GLY A 39 -10.01 11.49 6.72
C GLY A 39 -8.65 11.19 7.35
N LEU A 40 -8.40 9.90 7.60
CA LEU A 40 -7.11 9.42 8.10
C LEU A 40 -5.95 9.83 7.19
N SER A 41 -4.82 10.13 7.79
CA SER A 41 -3.57 10.39 7.04
C SER A 41 -3.15 9.16 6.23
N LEU A 42 -2.32 9.38 5.20
CA LEU A 42 -1.78 8.28 4.40
C LEU A 42 -1.02 7.27 5.28
N THR A 43 -0.22 7.75 6.23
CA THR A 43 0.49 6.90 7.20
C THR A 43 -0.48 6.08 8.05
N ALA A 44 -1.59 6.66 8.52
CA ALA A 44 -2.60 5.93 9.29
C ALA A 44 -3.24 4.79 8.47
N VAL A 45 -3.57 5.06 7.21
CA VAL A 45 -4.12 4.04 6.30
C VAL A 45 -3.09 2.95 6.00
N ALA A 46 -1.83 3.33 5.74
CA ALA A 46 -0.75 2.39 5.48
C ALA A 46 -0.50 1.49 6.71
N THR A 47 -0.44 2.07 7.91
CA THR A 47 -0.30 1.34 9.18
C THR A 47 -1.43 0.33 9.38
N LEU A 48 -2.69 0.74 9.21
CA LEU A 48 -3.84 -0.17 9.32
C LEU A 48 -3.80 -1.29 8.27
N THR A 49 -3.41 -0.96 7.04
CA THR A 49 -3.26 -1.93 5.96
C THR A 49 -2.14 -2.93 6.24
N ALA A 50 -1.02 -2.48 6.81
CA ALA A 50 0.08 -3.35 7.23
C ALA A 50 -0.38 -4.34 8.31
N ILE A 51 -1.10 -3.86 9.34
CA ILE A 51 -1.63 -4.73 10.40
C ILE A 51 -2.69 -5.71 9.82
N GLU A 52 -3.54 -5.26 8.90
CA GLU A 52 -4.52 -6.13 8.23
C GLU A 52 -3.84 -7.26 7.43
N ARG A 53 -2.76 -6.92 6.71
CA ARG A 53 -2.05 -7.85 5.82
C ARG A 53 -1.15 -8.83 6.56
N PHE A 54 -0.41 -8.35 7.55
CA PHE A 54 0.65 -9.12 8.23
C PHE A 54 0.24 -9.63 9.61
N GLY A 55 -0.97 -9.30 10.07
CA GLY A 55 -1.44 -9.63 11.42
C GLY A 55 -0.91 -8.66 12.48
N PRO A 56 -0.96 -9.06 13.77
CA PRO A 56 -0.49 -8.25 14.89
C PRO A 56 0.97 -7.82 14.72
N GLN A 57 1.28 -6.54 14.96
CA GLN A 57 2.60 -5.97 14.74
C GLN A 57 3.12 -5.24 15.98
N ARG A 58 4.43 -5.29 16.19
CA ARG A 58 5.10 -4.46 17.21
C ARG A 58 5.14 -3.00 16.75
N LEU A 59 5.05 -2.08 17.69
CA LEU A 59 5.11 -0.63 17.43
C LEU A 59 6.40 -0.23 16.72
N THR A 60 7.52 -0.85 17.09
CA THR A 60 8.82 -0.61 16.46
C THR A 60 8.86 -1.07 15.00
N ALA A 61 8.23 -2.21 14.70
CA ALA A 61 8.13 -2.74 13.33
C ALA A 61 7.27 -1.82 12.45
N LEU A 62 6.13 -1.35 12.97
CA LEU A 62 5.27 -0.39 12.27
C LEU A 62 6.01 0.93 12.00
N ALA A 63 6.76 1.47 12.98
CA ALA A 63 7.52 2.69 12.81
C ALA A 63 8.58 2.56 11.71
N ALA A 64 9.32 1.45 11.71
CA ALA A 64 10.32 1.15 10.69
C ALA A 64 9.68 0.98 9.30
N HIS A 65 8.59 0.21 9.20
CA HIS A 65 7.87 -0.02 7.94
C HIS A 65 7.37 1.27 7.30
N GLU A 66 6.84 2.19 8.12
CA GLU A 66 6.29 3.47 7.66
C GLU A 66 7.35 4.58 7.54
N GLY A 67 8.60 4.32 7.90
CA GLY A 67 9.67 5.31 7.86
C GLY A 67 9.46 6.51 8.79
N VAL A 68 8.79 6.31 9.92
CA VAL A 68 8.49 7.35 10.91
C VAL A 68 9.21 7.05 12.24
N THR A 69 9.34 8.07 13.08
CA THR A 69 9.92 7.89 14.42
C THR A 69 8.98 7.11 15.34
N GLN A 70 9.52 6.34 16.27
CA GLN A 70 8.74 5.59 17.25
C GLN A 70 7.77 6.46 18.07
N PRO A 71 8.12 7.68 18.54
CA PRO A 71 7.17 8.59 19.17
C PRO A 71 5.99 8.98 18.26
N ALA A 72 6.25 9.24 16.97
CA ALA A 72 5.21 9.58 16.00
C ALA A 72 4.26 8.38 15.78
N MET A 73 4.80 7.17 15.67
CA MET A 73 4.00 5.96 15.56
C MET A 73 3.19 5.72 16.84
N THR A 74 3.76 5.93 18.02
CA THR A 74 3.05 5.81 19.30
C THR A 74 1.83 6.74 19.35
N GLN A 75 1.99 8.00 18.94
CA GLN A 75 0.89 8.96 18.88
C GLN A 75 -0.17 8.57 17.85
N LEU A 76 0.26 8.03 16.71
CA LEU A 76 -0.66 7.55 15.68
C LEU A 76 -1.50 6.40 16.20
N ILE A 77 -0.87 5.38 16.78
CA ILE A 77 -1.57 4.22 17.34
C ILE A 77 -2.52 4.62 18.47
N SER A 78 -2.16 5.55 19.34
CA SER A 78 -3.07 6.03 20.38
C SER A 78 -4.32 6.67 19.77
N ARG A 79 -4.19 7.50 18.73
CA ARG A 79 -5.35 8.09 18.04
C ARG A 79 -6.22 7.03 17.35
N LEU A 80 -5.61 5.99 16.74
CA LEU A 80 -6.36 4.90 16.12
C LEU A 80 -7.07 4.04 17.16
N GLU A 81 -6.48 3.87 18.34
CA GLU A 81 -7.06 3.14 19.48
C GLU A 81 -8.22 3.93 20.09
N ASP A 82 -8.06 5.24 20.30
CA ASP A 82 -9.14 6.13 20.75
C ASP A 82 -10.33 6.14 19.77
N ALA A 83 -10.06 5.96 18.47
CA ALA A 83 -11.06 5.81 17.42
C ALA A 83 -11.61 4.37 17.29
N GLY A 84 -11.19 3.43 18.13
CA GLY A 84 -11.63 2.04 18.11
C GLY A 84 -11.12 1.21 16.92
N GLN A 85 -10.15 1.71 16.15
CA GLN A 85 -9.70 1.08 14.89
C GLN A 85 -8.59 0.04 15.10
N VAL A 86 -7.85 0.17 16.19
CA VAL A 86 -6.85 -0.80 16.65
C VAL A 86 -7.01 -1.05 18.14
N ARG A 87 -6.38 -2.12 18.62
CA ARG A 87 -6.22 -2.40 20.05
C ARG A 87 -4.79 -2.84 20.33
N ARG A 88 -4.32 -2.64 21.56
CA ARG A 88 -3.06 -3.17 22.06
C ARG A 88 -3.33 -4.45 22.81
N GLU A 89 -2.52 -5.46 22.53
CA GLU A 89 -2.58 -6.78 23.20
C GLU A 89 -1.19 -7.19 23.62
N SER A 90 -1.07 -7.95 24.70
CA SER A 90 0.19 -8.61 25.05
C SER A 90 0.49 -9.73 24.07
N ASP A 91 1.75 -9.86 23.68
CA ASP A 91 2.20 -11.01 22.89
C ASP A 91 1.97 -12.30 23.69
N PRO A 92 1.30 -13.31 23.11
CA PRO A 92 1.02 -14.55 23.82
C PRO A 92 2.30 -15.33 24.20
N ASP A 93 3.39 -15.14 23.47
CA ASP A 93 4.67 -15.83 23.68
C ASP A 93 5.61 -15.04 24.61
N ASP A 94 5.49 -13.70 24.64
CA ASP A 94 6.25 -12.81 25.53
C ASP A 94 5.35 -11.66 26.03
N GLY A 95 4.78 -11.83 27.20
CA GLY A 95 3.90 -10.83 27.82
C GLY A 95 4.51 -9.44 28.09
N ARG A 96 5.83 -9.27 27.86
CA ARG A 96 6.51 -7.96 27.92
C ARG A 96 6.39 -7.19 26.62
N VAL A 97 5.99 -7.87 25.54
CA VAL A 97 5.84 -7.28 24.21
C VAL A 97 4.39 -6.90 23.99
N VAL A 98 4.19 -5.69 23.49
CA VAL A 98 2.87 -5.19 23.10
C VAL A 98 2.75 -5.25 21.57
N LEU A 99 1.69 -5.93 21.13
CA LEU A 99 1.28 -6.03 19.74
C LEU A 99 0.10 -5.10 19.48
N VAL A 100 0.05 -4.52 18.29
CA VAL A 100 -1.07 -3.73 17.78
C VAL A 100 -1.85 -4.59 16.81
N THR A 101 -3.16 -4.72 17.06
CA THR A 101 -4.09 -5.53 16.26
C THR A 101 -5.18 -4.63 15.69
N ILE A 102 -5.57 -4.83 14.43
CA ILE A 102 -6.70 -4.13 13.84
C ILE A 102 -8.02 -4.71 14.37
N THR A 103 -8.99 -3.85 14.68
CA THR A 103 -10.34 -4.25 15.08
C THR A 103 -11.24 -4.47 13.86
N ASP A 104 -12.45 -5.01 14.08
CA ASP A 104 -13.45 -5.12 13.01
C ASP A 104 -13.89 -3.73 12.52
N ASP A 105 -13.98 -2.74 13.39
CA ASP A 105 -14.27 -1.35 13.02
C ASP A 105 -13.12 -0.77 12.15
N GLY A 106 -11.86 -1.07 12.47
CA GLY A 106 -10.72 -0.69 11.66
C GLY A 106 -10.75 -1.31 10.25
N ARG A 107 -11.12 -2.60 10.15
CA ARG A 107 -11.30 -3.31 8.86
C ARG A 107 -12.46 -2.72 8.06
N ALA A 108 -13.60 -2.49 8.70
CA ALA A 108 -14.78 -1.91 8.07
C ALA A 108 -14.48 -0.51 7.53
N MET A 109 -13.76 0.30 8.29
CA MET A 109 -13.31 1.63 7.85
C MET A 109 -12.37 1.55 6.64
N LEU A 110 -11.39 0.63 6.62
CA LEU A 110 -10.53 0.43 5.44
C LEU A 110 -11.33 0.00 4.20
N ALA A 111 -12.28 -0.93 4.38
CA ALA A 111 -13.14 -1.40 3.29
C ALA A 111 -13.98 -0.24 2.71
N HIS A 112 -14.63 0.53 3.56
CA HIS A 112 -15.41 1.70 3.14
C HIS A 112 -14.56 2.73 2.37
N ARG A 113 -13.35 3.00 2.82
CA ARG A 113 -12.42 3.90 2.10
C ARG A 113 -12.00 3.35 0.75
N ARG A 114 -11.76 2.02 0.64
CA ARG A 114 -11.45 1.38 -0.65
C ARG A 114 -12.61 1.51 -1.62
N GLU A 115 -13.83 1.30 -1.15
CA GLU A 115 -15.06 1.43 -1.95
C GLU A 115 -15.28 2.87 -2.43
N SER A 116 -15.17 3.86 -1.54
CA SER A 116 -15.28 5.28 -1.89
C SER A 116 -14.25 5.69 -2.94
N ARG A 117 -12.98 5.25 -2.79
CA ARG A 117 -11.94 5.51 -3.79
C ARG A 117 -12.19 4.81 -5.11
N ALA A 118 -12.65 3.55 -5.07
CA ALA A 118 -12.98 2.79 -6.27
C ALA A 118 -14.10 3.48 -7.07
N SER A 119 -15.13 3.97 -6.39
CA SER A 119 -16.24 4.71 -7.03
C SER A 119 -15.73 6.00 -7.71
N ARG A 120 -14.86 6.76 -7.05
CA ARG A 120 -14.28 7.97 -7.65
C ARG A 120 -13.34 7.66 -8.81
N LEU A 121 -12.52 6.61 -8.68
CA LEU A 121 -11.64 6.15 -9.75
C LEU A 121 -12.44 5.68 -10.96
N ALA A 122 -13.56 4.99 -10.76
CA ALA A 122 -14.43 4.54 -11.84
C ALA A 122 -14.93 5.68 -12.72
N VAL A 123 -15.25 6.85 -12.14
CA VAL A 123 -15.63 8.06 -12.88
C VAL A 123 -14.50 8.54 -13.81
N ILE A 124 -13.26 8.42 -13.36
CA ILE A 124 -12.09 8.80 -14.16
C ILE A 124 -11.83 7.76 -15.24
N LEU A 125 -11.87 6.48 -14.89
CA LEU A 125 -11.69 5.39 -15.85
C LEU A 125 -12.72 5.42 -16.97
N ALA A 126 -13.96 5.83 -16.69
CA ALA A 126 -15.00 5.96 -17.70
C ALA A 126 -14.70 7.02 -18.80
N GLN A 127 -13.69 7.85 -18.60
CA GLN A 127 -13.23 8.85 -19.59
C GLN A 127 -12.13 8.30 -20.52
N LEU A 128 -11.62 7.10 -20.24
CA LEU A 128 -10.58 6.46 -21.04
C LEU A 128 -11.19 5.70 -22.23
N SER A 129 -10.38 5.54 -23.28
CA SER A 129 -10.75 4.67 -24.40
C SER A 129 -10.82 3.18 -23.96
N PRO A 130 -11.59 2.34 -24.65
CA PRO A 130 -11.62 0.90 -24.39
C PRO A 130 -10.24 0.24 -24.43
N ASP A 131 -9.36 0.70 -25.34
CA ASP A 131 -8.00 0.17 -25.46
C ASP A 131 -7.15 0.48 -24.23
N HIS A 132 -7.26 1.69 -23.69
CA HIS A 132 -6.57 2.06 -22.45
C HIS A 132 -7.11 1.26 -21.25
N LEU A 133 -8.42 1.04 -21.16
CA LEU A 133 -9.01 0.20 -20.10
C LEU A 133 -8.49 -1.24 -20.18
N ALA A 134 -8.46 -1.81 -21.39
CA ALA A 134 -7.95 -3.16 -21.62
C ALA A 134 -6.45 -3.25 -21.25
N ALA A 135 -5.64 -2.25 -21.62
CA ALA A 135 -4.22 -2.21 -21.27
C ALA A 135 -3.98 -2.11 -19.76
N LEU A 136 -4.78 -1.30 -19.05
CA LEU A 136 -4.70 -1.18 -17.59
C LEU A 136 -5.08 -2.49 -16.90
N ASP A 137 -6.13 -3.17 -17.37
CA ASP A 137 -6.53 -4.47 -16.81
C ASP A 137 -5.46 -5.53 -17.05
N ALA A 138 -4.89 -5.58 -18.25
CA ALA A 138 -3.79 -6.48 -18.58
C ALA A 138 -2.51 -6.20 -17.76
N ALA A 139 -2.27 -4.95 -17.34
CA ALA A 139 -1.10 -4.58 -16.53
C ALA A 139 -1.23 -4.94 -15.04
N ARG A 140 -2.44 -5.26 -14.54
CA ARG A 140 -2.67 -5.54 -13.11
C ARG A 140 -1.74 -6.61 -12.50
N PRO A 141 -1.52 -7.77 -13.14
CA PRO A 141 -0.61 -8.78 -12.60
C PRO A 141 0.83 -8.28 -12.46
N ALA A 142 1.30 -7.46 -13.41
CA ALA A 142 2.64 -6.89 -13.36
C ALA A 142 2.78 -5.84 -12.24
N LEU A 143 1.74 -5.03 -12.02
CA LEU A 143 1.70 -4.06 -10.91
C LEU A 143 1.66 -4.76 -9.55
N ASP A 144 0.92 -5.87 -9.43
CA ASP A 144 0.88 -6.67 -8.22
C ASP A 144 2.24 -7.32 -7.93
N ALA A 145 2.88 -7.90 -8.95
CA ALA A 145 4.23 -8.45 -8.84
C ALA A 145 5.23 -7.38 -8.39
N LEU A 146 5.20 -6.18 -8.99
CA LEU A 146 6.07 -5.06 -8.62
C LEU A 146 5.87 -4.63 -7.16
N ALA A 147 4.61 -4.55 -6.72
CA ALA A 147 4.26 -4.17 -5.35
C ALA A 147 4.66 -5.23 -4.31
N SER A 148 4.82 -6.48 -4.75
CA SER A 148 5.15 -7.63 -3.90
C SER A 148 6.66 -7.93 -3.81
N VAL A 149 7.50 -7.21 -4.56
CA VAL A 149 8.96 -7.37 -4.47
C VAL A 149 9.41 -6.98 -3.05
N PRO A 150 10.09 -7.88 -2.32
CA PRO A 150 10.65 -7.57 -1.01
C PRO A 150 11.63 -6.42 -1.10
N ARG A 151 11.53 -5.45 -0.18
CA ARG A 151 12.51 -4.37 -0.05
C ARG A 151 13.55 -4.78 0.99
N ASP A 152 14.79 -4.35 0.82
CA ASP A 152 15.87 -4.67 1.77
C ASP A 152 15.61 -4.08 3.18
N ASP A 153 14.72 -3.08 3.26
CA ASP A 153 14.29 -2.43 4.51
C ASP A 153 13.04 -3.08 5.14
N ASP A 154 12.59 -4.26 4.68
CA ASP A 154 11.41 -4.94 5.24
C ASP A 154 11.75 -5.54 6.62
N PRO A 155 11.28 -4.92 7.73
CA PRO A 155 11.60 -5.36 9.09
C PRO A 155 10.97 -6.72 9.47
N THR A 156 10.13 -7.30 8.61
CA THR A 156 9.51 -8.63 8.82
C THR A 156 10.44 -9.75 8.38
N ARG A 157 11.56 -9.42 7.74
CA ARG A 157 12.56 -10.40 7.31
C ARG A 157 13.44 -10.80 8.49
N THR A 158 13.07 -11.85 9.17
CA THR A 158 13.96 -12.53 10.13
C THR A 158 15.20 -13.00 9.37
N PRO A 159 16.42 -12.62 9.78
CA PRO A 159 17.62 -13.14 9.13
C PRO A 159 17.66 -14.65 9.33
N SER A 160 17.63 -15.39 8.22
CA SER A 160 17.90 -16.83 8.23
C SER A 160 19.36 -17.03 8.64
N HIS A 161 19.57 -17.53 9.86
CA HIS A 161 20.85 -18.09 10.31
C HIS A 161 20.93 -19.56 9.92
#